data_7c0a86bd56a73fc7dcb7e1968d2595d0
#
_entry.id   7c0a86bd56a73fc7dcb7e1968d2595d0
#
_cell.length_a   1.000
_cell.length_b   1.000
_cell.length_c   1.000
_cell.angle_alpha   90.00
_cell.angle_beta   90.00
_cell.angle_gamma   90.00
#
_symmetry.space_group_name_H-M   'P 1'
#
loop_
_entity.id
_entity.type
_entity.pdbx_description
1 polymer ?
#
loop_
_entity_poly.entity_id
_entity_poly.type
_entity_poly.pdbx_seq_one_letter_code
_entity_poly.pdbx_strand_id
1 'polypeptide(L)'
;MQKNIHVTGPVDGLKEALEERLTRAGASIVADPADSELIVGVNQEEGCDIAILPLGSKSPKTKMVIELSDVINPGSGGNWGSQIMIDWVRQIKNEIEPEIETVDRFWVNVRDVTEAITCLCMSEKEPNLSGTFRMCGRRAWSSEDVIDEIRILWERYNNAINHSHTIESLSEIPSPVRGIYSEKSETPDLSGIHQALIASGSDGWHPVVPMRVSIMEMIAHTN
;
A
#
# COMPACT_ATOMS: atom_id res chain seq x y z
N MET A 1 5.99 21.10 17.51
CA MET A 1 4.58 21.45 17.81
C MET A 1 3.70 20.28 17.39
N GLN A 2 2.62 20.01 18.13
CA GLN A 2 1.63 19.00 17.73
C GLN A 2 0.79 19.60 16.58
N LYS A 3 0.69 18.93 15.45
CA LYS A 3 -0.03 19.39 14.26
C LYS A 3 -1.45 18.83 14.28
N ASN A 4 -2.46 19.70 14.12
CA ASN A 4 -3.86 19.26 14.02
C ASN A 4 -4.18 18.89 12.57
N ILE A 5 -4.62 17.67 12.35
CA ILE A 5 -4.93 17.14 11.01
C ILE A 5 -6.36 16.60 11.00
N HIS A 6 -7.13 17.01 9.99
CA HIS A 6 -8.44 16.42 9.72
C HIS A 6 -8.32 15.42 8.56
N VAL A 7 -8.72 14.17 8.80
CA VAL A 7 -8.76 13.13 7.76
C VAL A 7 -10.20 12.88 7.37
N THR A 8 -10.56 13.24 6.14
CA THR A 8 -11.92 13.14 5.60
C THR A 8 -12.04 12.02 4.56
N GLY A 9 -13.25 11.67 4.20
CA GLY A 9 -13.58 10.63 3.22
C GLY A 9 -14.27 9.42 3.84
N PRO A 10 -14.68 8.45 3.00
CA PRO A 10 -15.33 7.24 3.47
C PRO A 10 -14.42 6.44 4.42
N VAL A 11 -15.03 5.76 5.37
CA VAL A 11 -14.28 4.87 6.27
C VAL A 11 -13.81 3.66 5.47
N ASP A 12 -12.50 3.50 5.36
CA ASP A 12 -11.85 2.34 4.80
C ASP A 12 -10.53 2.05 5.55
N GLY A 13 -9.95 0.88 5.31
CA GLY A 13 -8.75 0.49 6.04
C GLY A 13 -7.52 1.36 5.75
N LEU A 14 -7.45 2.07 4.61
CA LEU A 14 -6.37 3.03 4.35
C LEU A 14 -6.51 4.27 5.24
N LYS A 15 -7.74 4.79 5.37
CA LYS A 15 -8.03 5.93 6.24
C LYS A 15 -7.69 5.59 7.69
N GLU A 16 -8.16 4.45 8.18
CA GLU A 16 -7.88 3.98 9.55
C GLU A 16 -6.38 3.83 9.80
N ALA A 17 -5.65 3.18 8.88
CA ALA A 17 -4.21 3.02 8.98
C ALA A 17 -3.45 4.37 8.95
N LEU A 18 -3.93 5.33 8.17
CA LEU A 18 -3.35 6.67 8.09
C LEU A 18 -3.58 7.45 9.39
N GLU A 19 -4.80 7.45 9.92
CA GLU A 19 -5.13 8.11 11.20
C GLU A 19 -4.28 7.55 12.35
N GLU A 20 -4.14 6.21 12.40
CA GLU A 20 -3.29 5.55 13.38
C GLU A 20 -1.81 5.96 13.22
N ARG A 21 -1.30 5.98 11.98
CA ARG A 21 0.10 6.35 11.72
C ARG A 21 0.38 7.81 12.03
N LEU A 22 -0.52 8.73 11.67
CA LEU A 22 -0.43 10.16 12.01
C LEU A 22 -0.41 10.38 13.52
N THR A 23 -1.31 9.69 14.25
CA THR A 23 -1.37 9.76 15.72
C THR A 23 -0.05 9.29 16.35
N ARG A 24 0.52 8.19 15.88
CA ARG A 24 1.83 7.68 16.31
C ARG A 24 2.98 8.63 16.00
N ALA A 25 2.86 9.43 14.93
CA ALA A 25 3.84 10.45 14.58
C ALA A 25 3.68 11.75 15.40
N GLY A 26 2.69 11.82 16.29
CA GLY A 26 2.45 12.96 17.18
C GLY A 26 1.46 14.00 16.63
N ALA A 27 0.73 13.68 15.56
CA ALA A 27 -0.39 14.51 15.11
C ALA A 27 -1.60 14.36 16.06
N SER A 28 -2.42 15.40 16.10
CA SER A 28 -3.75 15.38 16.71
C SER A 28 -4.79 15.24 15.59
N ILE A 29 -5.55 14.14 15.59
CA ILE A 29 -6.64 13.97 14.62
C ILE A 29 -7.86 14.70 15.16
N VAL A 30 -8.33 15.71 14.42
CA VAL A 30 -9.48 16.55 14.80
C VAL A 30 -10.71 16.18 13.95
N ALA A 31 -11.88 16.24 14.61
CA ALA A 31 -13.14 15.91 13.95
C ALA A 31 -13.68 17.04 13.08
N ASP A 32 -13.46 18.29 13.49
CA ASP A 32 -13.90 19.48 12.75
C ASP A 32 -12.77 19.98 11.85
N PRO A 33 -12.97 20.10 10.52
CA PRO A 33 -11.97 20.66 9.62
C PRO A 33 -11.58 22.10 9.97
N ALA A 34 -12.46 22.86 10.64
CA ALA A 34 -12.16 24.24 11.07
C ALA A 34 -11.05 24.31 12.15
N ASP A 35 -10.83 23.23 12.90
CA ASP A 35 -9.80 23.12 13.93
C ASP A 35 -8.47 22.57 13.39
N SER A 36 -8.41 22.24 12.11
CA SER A 36 -7.24 21.61 11.49
C SER A 36 -6.31 22.60 10.81
N GLU A 37 -5.02 22.28 10.83
CA GLU A 37 -3.97 22.97 10.07
C GLU A 37 -3.79 22.35 8.66
N LEU A 38 -4.26 21.10 8.48
CA LEU A 38 -4.16 20.36 7.23
C LEU A 38 -5.38 19.42 7.11
N ILE A 39 -5.97 19.38 5.91
CA ILE A 39 -7.06 18.48 5.58
C ILE A 39 -6.57 17.46 4.57
N VAL A 40 -6.67 16.16 4.91
CA VAL A 40 -6.31 15.04 4.04
C VAL A 40 -7.57 14.29 3.64
N GLY A 41 -7.84 14.24 2.33
CA GLY A 41 -8.98 13.51 1.77
C GLY A 41 -8.56 12.11 1.31
N VAL A 42 -9.18 11.06 1.85
CA VAL A 42 -9.01 9.67 1.41
C VAL A 42 -10.22 9.30 0.56
N ASN A 43 -10.00 8.98 -0.71
CA ASN A 43 -11.05 8.76 -1.70
C ASN A 43 -12.06 9.92 -1.76
N GLN A 44 -11.56 11.14 -1.60
CA GLN A 44 -12.31 12.38 -1.65
C GLN A 44 -11.56 13.41 -2.49
N GLU A 45 -12.24 13.99 -3.50
CA GLU A 45 -11.62 14.83 -4.52
C GLU A 45 -11.58 16.31 -4.16
N GLU A 46 -12.48 16.80 -3.32
CA GLU A 46 -12.65 18.23 -3.03
C GLU A 46 -12.65 18.51 -1.52
N GLY A 47 -12.31 19.75 -1.15
CA GLY A 47 -12.34 20.22 0.22
C GLY A 47 -11.17 19.73 1.09
N CYS A 48 -10.06 19.35 0.47
CA CYS A 48 -8.84 18.92 1.17
C CYS A 48 -7.60 19.55 0.55
N ASP A 49 -6.52 19.60 1.31
CA ASP A 49 -5.21 20.09 0.86
C ASP A 49 -4.43 19.02 0.13
N ILE A 50 -4.56 17.78 0.61
CA ILE A 50 -3.99 16.57 0.00
C ILE A 50 -5.13 15.60 -0.28
N ALA A 51 -5.32 15.21 -1.53
CA ALA A 51 -6.25 14.16 -1.93
C ALA A 51 -5.51 12.86 -2.22
N ILE A 52 -5.94 11.78 -1.61
CA ILE A 52 -5.44 10.42 -1.86
C ILE A 52 -6.54 9.70 -2.65
N LEU A 53 -6.26 9.35 -3.89
CA LEU A 53 -7.26 8.85 -4.83
C LEU A 53 -6.78 7.56 -5.51
N PRO A 54 -7.70 6.68 -5.95
CA PRO A 54 -7.36 5.57 -6.82
C PRO A 54 -6.75 6.06 -8.14
N LEU A 55 -5.82 5.29 -8.68
CA LEU A 55 -5.19 5.58 -9.98
C LEU A 55 -6.24 5.78 -11.08
N GLY A 56 -6.07 6.82 -11.88
CA GLY A 56 -6.97 7.18 -12.97
C GLY A 56 -8.21 7.97 -12.55
N SER A 57 -8.28 8.41 -11.29
CA SER A 57 -9.32 9.35 -10.85
C SER A 57 -9.23 10.66 -11.64
N LYS A 58 -10.38 11.34 -11.79
CA LYS A 58 -10.39 12.64 -12.48
C LYS A 58 -9.58 13.66 -11.70
N SER A 59 -8.87 14.53 -12.41
CA SER A 59 -8.05 15.58 -11.80
C SER A 59 -8.90 16.47 -10.88
N PRO A 60 -8.69 16.43 -9.58
CA PRO A 60 -9.43 17.23 -8.63
C PRO A 60 -8.89 18.67 -8.61
N LYS A 61 -9.66 19.55 -7.98
CA LYS A 61 -9.25 20.95 -7.74
C LYS A 61 -8.30 21.10 -6.55
N THR A 62 -7.84 19.99 -6.00
CA THR A 62 -6.96 19.94 -4.84
C THR A 62 -5.52 20.27 -5.21
N LYS A 63 -4.81 20.96 -4.32
CA LYS A 63 -3.43 21.41 -4.54
C LYS A 63 -2.47 20.24 -4.77
N MET A 64 -2.59 19.19 -3.97
CA MET A 64 -1.76 17.99 -4.06
C MET A 64 -2.63 16.75 -4.18
N VAL A 65 -2.38 15.93 -5.18
CA VAL A 65 -3.07 14.66 -5.41
C VAL A 65 -2.06 13.52 -5.38
N ILE A 66 -2.36 12.49 -4.63
CA ILE A 66 -1.60 11.23 -4.59
C ILE A 66 -2.48 10.15 -5.18
N GLU A 67 -2.14 9.68 -6.38
CA GLU A 67 -2.80 8.54 -7.01
C GLU A 67 -2.16 7.24 -6.55
N LEU A 68 -2.97 6.39 -5.90
CA LEU A 68 -2.56 5.09 -5.40
C LEU A 68 -3.03 3.96 -6.31
N SER A 69 -2.18 2.95 -6.46
CA SER A 69 -2.56 1.66 -7.04
C SER A 69 -1.88 0.52 -6.29
N ASP A 70 -2.49 -0.66 -6.39
CA ASP A 70 -1.91 -1.93 -5.92
C ASP A 70 -1.49 -1.93 -4.43
N VAL A 71 -2.32 -1.31 -3.57
CA VAL A 71 -2.04 -1.24 -2.13
C VAL A 71 -2.49 -2.51 -1.44
N ILE A 72 -1.56 -3.22 -0.80
CA ILE A 72 -1.86 -4.38 0.05
C ILE A 72 -2.26 -3.86 1.42
N ASN A 73 -3.53 -4.05 1.77
CA ASN A 73 -4.09 -3.65 3.05
C ASN A 73 -4.83 -4.83 3.69
N PRO A 74 -4.15 -5.63 4.53
CA PRO A 74 -4.73 -6.79 5.19
C PRO A 74 -5.91 -6.39 6.10
N GLY A 75 -7.02 -7.12 5.99
CA GLY A 75 -8.21 -6.90 6.84
C GLY A 75 -9.15 -5.80 6.37
N SER A 76 -8.83 -5.07 5.30
CA SER A 76 -9.72 -4.08 4.70
C SER A 76 -10.19 -4.48 3.30
N GLY A 77 -11.35 -4.01 2.91
CA GLY A 77 -11.92 -4.29 1.58
C GLY A 77 -11.12 -3.65 0.44
N GLY A 78 -11.35 -4.15 -0.78
CA GLY A 78 -10.50 -4.00 -1.94
C GLY A 78 -10.47 -2.69 -2.70
N ASN A 79 -10.72 -1.53 -2.10
CA ASN A 79 -10.84 -0.26 -2.83
C ASN A 79 -9.53 0.21 -3.54
N TRP A 80 -8.38 -0.25 -3.10
CA TRP A 80 -7.06 0.21 -3.55
C TRP A 80 -6.33 -0.85 -4.39
N GLY A 81 -7.07 -1.74 -5.04
CA GLY A 81 -6.53 -2.80 -5.88
C GLY A 81 -6.22 -4.10 -5.14
N SER A 82 -6.40 -4.17 -3.82
CA SER A 82 -6.09 -5.38 -3.02
C SER A 82 -7.11 -6.51 -3.17
N GLN A 83 -8.30 -6.26 -3.72
CA GLN A 83 -9.35 -7.28 -3.84
C GLN A 83 -8.88 -8.53 -4.59
N ILE A 84 -8.14 -8.35 -5.67
CA ILE A 84 -7.65 -9.47 -6.45
C ILE A 84 -6.70 -10.38 -5.66
N MET A 85 -5.83 -9.81 -4.83
CA MET A 85 -4.95 -10.60 -3.97
C MET A 85 -5.74 -11.35 -2.90
N ILE A 86 -6.78 -10.72 -2.33
CA ILE A 86 -7.69 -11.38 -1.40
C ILE A 86 -8.37 -12.59 -2.07
N ASP A 87 -8.81 -12.42 -3.30
CA ASP A 87 -9.48 -13.49 -4.05
C ASP A 87 -8.51 -14.62 -4.39
N TRP A 88 -7.27 -14.33 -4.78
CA TRP A 88 -6.23 -15.35 -4.98
C TRP A 88 -5.93 -16.12 -3.69
N VAL A 89 -5.81 -15.43 -2.55
CA VAL A 89 -5.59 -16.08 -1.25
C VAL A 89 -6.78 -16.99 -0.90
N ARG A 90 -8.02 -16.54 -1.09
CA ARG A 90 -9.23 -17.37 -0.86
C ARG A 90 -9.28 -18.59 -1.78
N GLN A 91 -8.99 -18.40 -3.06
CA GLN A 91 -8.99 -19.48 -4.03
C GLN A 91 -7.95 -20.55 -3.64
N ILE A 92 -6.72 -20.15 -3.33
CA ILE A 92 -5.66 -21.06 -2.91
C ILE A 92 -6.01 -21.80 -1.63
N LYS A 93 -6.57 -21.11 -0.63
CA LYS A 93 -7.03 -21.74 0.62
C LYS A 93 -8.11 -22.79 0.41
N ASN A 94 -8.95 -22.61 -0.62
CA ASN A 94 -10.04 -23.52 -0.98
C ASN A 94 -9.66 -24.50 -2.09
N GLU A 95 -8.37 -24.64 -2.41
CA GLU A 95 -7.85 -25.53 -3.48
C GLU A 95 -8.44 -25.24 -4.86
N ILE A 96 -8.83 -23.97 -5.10
CA ILE A 96 -9.33 -23.48 -6.39
C ILE A 96 -8.17 -22.83 -7.13
N GLU A 97 -8.01 -23.14 -8.44
CA GLU A 97 -6.98 -22.52 -9.27
C GLU A 97 -7.29 -21.02 -9.51
N PRO A 98 -6.39 -20.09 -9.13
CA PRO A 98 -6.60 -18.67 -9.34
C PRO A 98 -6.58 -18.28 -10.82
N GLU A 99 -7.40 -17.30 -11.17
CA GLU A 99 -7.35 -16.68 -12.49
C GLU A 99 -6.11 -15.78 -12.62
N ILE A 100 -5.38 -15.95 -13.73
CA ILE A 100 -4.18 -15.18 -14.04
C ILE A 100 -4.58 -13.93 -14.81
N GLU A 101 -4.19 -12.76 -14.31
CA GLU A 101 -4.28 -11.50 -15.07
C GLU A 101 -3.06 -11.35 -16.00
N THR A 102 -3.26 -10.70 -17.12
CA THR A 102 -2.19 -10.44 -18.09
C THR A 102 -1.38 -9.18 -17.79
N VAL A 103 -1.80 -8.40 -16.78
CA VAL A 103 -1.20 -7.12 -16.42
C VAL A 103 -0.36 -7.28 -15.15
N ASP A 104 0.89 -6.85 -15.23
CA ASP A 104 1.74 -6.78 -14.05
C ASP A 104 1.29 -5.66 -13.11
N ARG A 105 1.44 -5.89 -11.81
CA ARG A 105 1.07 -4.94 -10.76
C ARG A 105 2.28 -4.48 -9.97
N PHE A 106 2.19 -3.29 -9.40
CA PHE A 106 3.24 -2.66 -8.60
C PHE A 106 2.83 -2.59 -7.14
N TRP A 107 2.81 -3.75 -6.49
CA TRP A 107 2.32 -3.92 -5.13
C TRP A 107 3.12 -3.13 -4.09
N VAL A 108 2.40 -2.48 -3.17
CA VAL A 108 2.96 -1.76 -2.03
C VAL A 108 2.16 -2.04 -0.77
N ASN A 109 2.82 -2.16 0.38
CA ASN A 109 2.13 -2.34 1.66
C ASN A 109 1.54 -1.02 2.15
N VAL A 110 0.36 -1.07 2.77
CA VAL A 110 -0.31 0.10 3.37
C VAL A 110 0.58 0.84 4.37
N ARG A 111 1.48 0.15 5.07
CA ARG A 111 2.41 0.77 6.03
C ARG A 111 3.41 1.70 5.34
N ASP A 112 3.94 1.31 4.19
CA ASP A 112 4.84 2.17 3.41
C ASP A 112 4.10 3.41 2.89
N VAL A 113 2.85 3.22 2.43
CA VAL A 113 2.00 4.30 1.93
C VAL A 113 1.69 5.30 3.04
N THR A 114 1.21 4.81 4.18
CA THR A 114 0.84 5.69 5.31
C THR A 114 2.05 6.37 5.94
N GLU A 115 3.22 5.71 5.97
CA GLU A 115 4.48 6.33 6.37
C GLU A 115 4.83 7.53 5.49
N ALA A 116 4.82 7.34 4.18
CA ALA A 116 5.15 8.39 3.21
C ALA A 116 4.17 9.57 3.31
N ILE A 117 2.87 9.30 3.38
CA ILE A 117 1.85 10.35 3.53
C ILE A 117 2.03 11.09 4.87
N THR A 118 2.34 10.36 5.95
CA THR A 118 2.63 10.97 7.24
C THR A 118 3.84 11.89 7.19
N CYS A 119 4.92 11.51 6.49
CA CYS A 119 6.08 12.39 6.29
C CYS A 119 5.69 13.69 5.58
N LEU A 120 4.85 13.62 4.55
CA LEU A 120 4.33 14.81 3.86
C LEU A 120 3.49 15.69 4.79
N CYS A 121 2.58 15.09 5.56
CA CYS A 121 1.69 15.79 6.48
C CYS A 121 2.42 16.46 7.64
N MET A 122 3.44 15.80 8.18
CA MET A 122 4.18 16.24 9.37
C MET A 122 5.38 17.15 9.05
N SER A 123 5.67 17.38 7.77
CA SER A 123 6.76 18.25 7.37
C SER A 123 6.60 19.66 7.94
N GLU A 124 7.66 20.20 8.56
CA GLU A 124 7.73 21.59 8.99
C GLU A 124 7.94 22.57 7.82
N LYS A 125 8.53 22.07 6.76
CA LYS A 125 8.62 22.80 5.51
C LYS A 125 7.30 22.61 4.80
N GLU A 126 6.51 23.69 4.64
CA GLU A 126 5.39 23.64 3.69
C GLU A 126 5.98 23.26 2.33
N PRO A 127 5.86 22.00 1.90
CA PRO A 127 6.26 21.69 0.56
C PRO A 127 5.32 22.45 -0.34
N ASN A 128 5.83 23.41 -1.10
CA ASN A 128 5.06 24.13 -2.11
C ASN A 128 4.76 23.17 -3.28
N LEU A 129 4.31 21.97 -2.93
CA LEU A 129 4.08 20.85 -3.82
C LEU A 129 2.64 20.94 -4.30
N SER A 130 2.52 21.18 -5.58
CA SER A 130 1.22 21.13 -6.27
C SER A 130 1.36 20.17 -7.45
N GLY A 131 0.32 19.40 -7.69
CA GLY A 131 0.27 18.48 -8.81
C GLY A 131 -0.24 17.09 -8.43
N THR A 132 -0.24 16.21 -9.41
CA THR A 132 -0.64 14.81 -9.25
C THR A 132 0.61 13.93 -9.21
N PHE A 133 0.74 13.11 -8.18
CA PHE A 133 1.87 12.23 -7.93
C PHE A 133 1.39 10.78 -7.86
N ARG A 134 2.00 9.90 -8.64
CA ARG A 134 1.72 8.47 -8.56
C ARG A 134 2.50 7.83 -7.41
N MET A 135 1.86 6.95 -6.65
CA MET A 135 2.48 6.17 -5.57
C MET A 135 2.05 4.70 -5.68
N CYS A 136 3.02 3.83 -5.87
CA CYS A 136 2.85 2.37 -5.89
C CYS A 136 4.21 1.71 -5.59
N GLY A 137 4.28 0.38 -5.63
CA GLY A 137 5.55 -0.35 -5.52
C GLY A 137 6.52 -0.03 -6.66
N ARG A 138 7.79 -0.35 -6.45
CA ARG A 138 8.86 -0.09 -7.41
C ARG A 138 9.14 -1.26 -8.35
N ARG A 139 8.66 -2.45 -8.00
CA ARG A 139 8.88 -3.69 -8.75
C ARG A 139 7.57 -4.15 -9.38
N ALA A 140 7.64 -4.49 -10.66
CA ALA A 140 6.57 -5.20 -11.35
C ALA A 140 6.47 -6.65 -10.84
N TRP A 141 5.26 -7.12 -10.64
CA TRP A 141 4.94 -8.49 -10.25
C TRP A 141 3.90 -9.04 -11.24
N SER A 142 4.22 -10.15 -11.87
CA SER A 142 3.22 -10.90 -12.63
C SER A 142 2.23 -11.59 -11.68
N SER A 143 1.03 -11.87 -12.15
CA SER A 143 0.05 -12.64 -11.37
C SER A 143 0.59 -14.01 -11.00
N GLU A 144 1.30 -14.67 -11.92
CA GLU A 144 1.93 -15.98 -11.71
C GLU A 144 2.93 -15.95 -10.56
N ASP A 145 3.84 -14.96 -10.53
CA ASP A 145 4.82 -14.82 -9.44
C ASP A 145 4.15 -14.60 -8.07
N VAL A 146 3.07 -13.79 -8.02
CA VAL A 146 2.34 -13.53 -6.78
C VAL A 146 1.58 -14.77 -6.32
N ILE A 147 0.88 -15.46 -7.23
CA ILE A 147 0.14 -16.70 -6.94
C ILE A 147 1.09 -17.78 -6.41
N ASP A 148 2.25 -17.95 -7.04
CA ASP A 148 3.26 -18.89 -6.59
C ASP A 148 3.79 -18.56 -5.19
N GLU A 149 4.04 -17.29 -4.91
CA GLU A 149 4.43 -16.86 -3.55
C GLU A 149 3.32 -17.11 -2.53
N ILE A 150 2.05 -16.87 -2.87
CA ILE A 150 0.92 -17.16 -1.99
C ILE A 150 0.85 -18.66 -1.68
N ARG A 151 1.00 -19.55 -2.70
CA ARG A 151 1.00 -21.01 -2.51
C ARG A 151 2.10 -21.45 -1.54
N ILE A 152 3.33 -20.99 -1.76
CA ILE A 152 4.48 -21.31 -0.91
C ILE A 152 4.24 -20.85 0.53
N LEU A 153 3.75 -19.64 0.70
CA LEU A 153 3.53 -19.05 2.02
C LEU A 153 2.32 -19.67 2.73
N TRP A 154 1.26 -20.01 1.99
CA TRP A 154 0.11 -20.73 2.54
C TRP A 154 0.48 -22.12 3.05
N GLU A 155 1.26 -22.89 2.28
CA GLU A 155 1.75 -24.19 2.72
C GLU A 155 2.57 -24.09 4.01
N ARG A 156 3.48 -23.11 4.10
CA ARG A 156 4.25 -22.86 5.32
C ARG A 156 3.38 -22.48 6.49
N TYR A 157 2.41 -21.59 6.29
CA TYR A 157 1.48 -21.16 7.32
C TYR A 157 0.67 -22.36 7.83
N ASN A 158 0.17 -23.18 6.93
CA ASN A 158 -0.60 -24.38 7.26
C ASN A 158 0.25 -25.42 8.03
N ASN A 159 1.48 -25.66 7.57
CA ASN A 159 2.42 -26.52 8.27
C ASN A 159 2.78 -25.99 9.67
N ALA A 160 2.89 -24.68 9.85
CA ALA A 160 3.13 -24.07 11.15
C ALA A 160 1.97 -24.30 12.13
N ILE A 161 0.73 -24.07 11.67
CA ILE A 161 -0.47 -24.28 12.51
C ILE A 161 -0.65 -25.75 12.89
N ASN A 162 -0.41 -26.66 11.95
CA ASN A 162 -0.59 -28.10 12.15
C ASN A 162 0.63 -28.79 12.79
N HIS A 163 1.68 -28.05 13.12
CA HIS A 163 2.96 -28.60 13.64
C HIS A 163 3.55 -29.71 12.74
N SER A 164 3.37 -29.60 11.43
CA SER A 164 3.75 -30.60 10.42
C SER A 164 5.04 -30.26 9.67
N HIS A 165 5.86 -29.34 10.17
CA HIS A 165 7.14 -29.01 9.56
C HIS A 165 8.10 -30.20 9.60
N THR A 166 8.66 -30.54 8.43
CA THR A 166 9.79 -31.48 8.29
C THR A 166 11.02 -30.72 7.78
N ILE A 167 12.20 -31.34 7.92
CA ILE A 167 13.45 -30.76 7.39
C ILE A 167 13.34 -30.63 5.87
N GLU A 168 12.72 -31.59 5.20
CA GLU A 168 12.50 -31.59 3.76
C GLU A 168 11.57 -30.42 3.33
N SER A 169 10.46 -30.21 4.04
CA SER A 169 9.53 -29.11 3.74
C SER A 169 10.14 -27.71 3.90
N LEU A 170 11.21 -27.60 4.68
CA LEU A 170 11.95 -26.34 4.87
C LEU A 170 13.11 -26.17 3.86
N SER A 171 13.69 -27.27 3.37
CA SER A 171 14.86 -27.24 2.49
C SER A 171 14.52 -26.98 1.01
N GLU A 172 13.32 -27.33 0.57
CA GLU A 172 12.88 -27.21 -0.82
C GLU A 172 12.42 -25.79 -1.22
N ILE A 173 12.53 -24.83 -0.31
CA ILE A 173 12.00 -23.50 -0.56
C ILE A 173 12.98 -22.67 -1.36
N PRO A 174 12.63 -22.26 -2.59
CA PRO A 174 13.52 -21.43 -3.42
C PRO A 174 13.81 -20.10 -2.75
N SER A 175 15.03 -19.59 -2.98
CA SER A 175 15.41 -18.25 -2.53
C SER A 175 14.40 -17.22 -3.03
N PRO A 176 14.04 -16.22 -2.17
CA PRO A 176 13.13 -15.13 -2.57
C PRO A 176 13.66 -14.25 -3.70
N VAL A 177 14.94 -14.37 -4.02
CA VAL A 177 15.58 -13.61 -5.10
C VAL A 177 15.43 -14.40 -6.41
N ARG A 178 14.26 -14.34 -7.01
CA ARG A 178 14.08 -14.78 -8.39
C ARG A 178 14.52 -13.65 -9.30
N GLY A 179 15.63 -13.85 -10.03
CA GLY A 179 16.27 -12.86 -10.87
C GLY A 179 15.63 -12.65 -12.25
N ILE A 180 14.33 -12.84 -12.41
CA ILE A 180 13.66 -12.62 -13.69
C ILE A 180 12.78 -11.37 -13.56
N TYR A 181 13.31 -10.26 -14.04
CA TYR A 181 12.50 -9.07 -14.30
C TYR A 181 11.71 -9.30 -15.58
N SER A 182 10.39 -9.17 -15.53
CA SER A 182 9.59 -9.04 -16.73
C SER A 182 9.93 -7.72 -17.40
N GLU A 183 10.52 -7.74 -18.59
CA GLU A 183 10.80 -6.54 -19.39
C GLU A 183 9.53 -5.93 -20.00
N LYS A 184 8.35 -6.48 -19.71
CA LYS A 184 7.10 -6.18 -20.42
C LYS A 184 6.28 -5.05 -19.83
N SER A 185 6.56 -4.59 -18.62
CA SER A 185 5.70 -3.58 -17.97
C SER A 185 6.35 -2.22 -17.97
N GLU A 186 5.61 -1.23 -18.46
CA GLU A 186 6.02 0.17 -18.36
C GLU A 186 6.14 0.57 -16.89
N THR A 187 7.36 0.90 -16.46
CA THR A 187 7.64 1.29 -15.07
C THR A 187 6.93 2.60 -14.74
N PRO A 188 6.14 2.67 -13.65
CA PRO A 188 5.49 3.91 -13.24
C PRO A 188 6.50 5.02 -12.95
N ASP A 189 6.18 6.24 -13.36
CA ASP A 189 6.97 7.40 -12.96
C ASP A 189 6.67 7.75 -11.49
N LEU A 190 7.63 7.44 -10.62
CA LEU A 190 7.60 7.72 -9.18
C LEU A 190 8.49 8.90 -8.79
N SER A 191 9.06 9.60 -9.77
CA SER A 191 10.01 10.70 -9.53
C SER A 191 9.35 11.85 -8.77
N GLY A 192 8.10 12.18 -9.11
CA GLY A 192 7.34 13.25 -8.45
C GLY A 192 7.14 13.01 -6.96
N ILE A 193 6.63 11.85 -6.57
CA ILE A 193 6.44 11.52 -5.15
C ILE A 193 7.79 11.39 -4.41
N HIS A 194 8.81 10.84 -5.07
CA HIS A 194 10.15 10.74 -4.49
C HIS A 194 10.72 12.12 -4.14
N GLN A 195 10.64 13.08 -5.06
CA GLN A 195 11.10 14.46 -4.83
C GLN A 195 10.26 15.19 -3.78
N ALA A 196 8.95 14.95 -3.75
CA ALA A 196 8.05 15.50 -2.75
C ALA A 196 8.48 15.08 -1.34
N LEU A 197 8.80 13.80 -1.15
CA LEU A 197 9.25 13.25 0.11
C LEU A 197 10.64 13.78 0.50
N ILE A 198 11.59 13.91 -0.42
CA ILE A 198 12.88 14.56 -0.15
C ILE A 198 12.68 16.02 0.30
N ALA A 199 11.82 16.77 -0.38
CA ALA A 199 11.51 18.14 0.00
C ALA A 199 10.88 18.25 1.40
N SER A 200 10.15 17.22 1.84
CA SER A 200 9.58 17.11 3.18
C SER A 200 10.58 16.69 4.25
N GLY A 201 11.82 16.37 3.87
CA GLY A 201 12.90 15.99 4.80
C GLY A 201 13.06 14.49 5.01
N SER A 202 12.41 13.64 4.21
CA SER A 202 12.62 12.19 4.20
C SER A 202 13.65 11.78 3.14
N ASP A 203 14.00 10.49 3.10
CA ASP A 203 14.95 9.93 2.11
C ASP A 203 14.32 9.67 0.72
N GLY A 204 13.06 10.11 0.51
CA GLY A 204 12.30 9.89 -0.72
C GLY A 204 11.45 8.61 -0.67
N TRP A 205 10.90 8.22 -1.82
CA TRP A 205 10.03 7.06 -1.92
C TRP A 205 10.84 5.74 -1.97
N HIS A 206 10.85 5.05 -0.85
CA HIS A 206 11.54 3.77 -0.66
C HIS A 206 10.66 2.81 0.16
N PRO A 207 9.68 2.12 -0.47
CA PRO A 207 8.90 1.11 0.24
C PRO A 207 9.81 0.01 0.76
N VAL A 208 9.71 -0.29 2.06
CA VAL A 208 10.63 -1.19 2.78
C VAL A 208 9.97 -2.49 3.22
N VAL A 209 8.63 -2.55 3.24
CA VAL A 209 7.92 -3.76 3.64
C VAL A 209 8.05 -4.82 2.55
N PRO A 210 8.68 -5.99 2.84
CA PRO A 210 8.85 -7.03 1.84
C PRO A 210 7.50 -7.61 1.38
N MET A 211 7.39 -7.94 0.10
CA MET A 211 6.18 -8.53 -0.48
C MET A 211 5.71 -9.78 0.27
N ARG A 212 6.65 -10.65 0.69
CA ARG A 212 6.33 -11.86 1.48
C ARG A 212 5.67 -11.55 2.81
N VAL A 213 6.08 -10.48 3.48
CA VAL A 213 5.45 -10.04 4.73
C VAL A 213 4.03 -9.60 4.46
N SER A 214 3.82 -8.83 3.41
CA SER A 214 2.49 -8.37 3.00
C SER A 214 1.56 -9.54 2.64
N ILE A 215 2.06 -10.53 1.90
CA ILE A 215 1.29 -11.74 1.56
C ILE A 215 0.98 -12.56 2.82
N MET A 216 1.93 -12.75 3.74
CA MET A 216 1.70 -13.47 5.00
C MET A 216 0.61 -12.79 5.85
N GLU A 217 0.64 -11.47 5.94
CA GLU A 217 -0.41 -10.71 6.62
C GLU A 217 -1.77 -10.89 5.92
N MET A 218 -1.79 -10.87 4.59
CA MET A 218 -3.00 -11.11 3.81
C MET A 218 -3.56 -12.53 4.07
N ILE A 219 -2.70 -13.55 4.08
CA ILE A 219 -3.06 -14.93 4.39
C ILE A 219 -3.65 -15.04 5.81
N ALA A 220 -3.06 -14.37 6.79
CA ALA A 220 -3.52 -14.41 8.17
C ALA A 220 -4.88 -13.72 8.38
N HIS A 221 -5.20 -12.69 7.61
CA HIS A 221 -6.44 -11.90 7.75
C HIS A 221 -7.56 -12.34 6.80
N THR A 222 -7.26 -13.12 5.78
CA THR A 222 -8.29 -13.63 4.84
C THR A 222 -8.86 -14.95 5.37
N ASN A 223 -10.15 -14.96 5.69
CA ASN A 223 -10.90 -16.14 6.11
C ASN A 223 -11.39 -16.95 4.90
#